data_6d46c36c65b5c78ad6ba407a2393e70f
#
_entry.id   6d46c36c65b5c78ad6ba407a2393e70f
#
_cell.length_a   1.000
_cell.length_b   1.000
_cell.length_c   1.000
_cell.angle_alpha   90.00
_cell.angle_beta   90.00
_cell.angle_gamma   90.00
#
_symmetry.space_group_name_H-M   'P 1'
#
loop_
_entity.id
_entity.type
_entity.pdbx_description
1 polymer ?
#
loop_
_entity_poly.entity_id
_entity_poly.type
_entity_poly.pdbx_seq_one_letter_code
_entity_poly.pdbx_strand_id
1 'polypeptide(L)'
;CMTTYLVRVGFHNPTGLTFRQLDEVLEPQRFWRTQPCDGNFRYYMEYEYESDIRDLCDVCELAYSQACKVRKCPLILVQTKSLSS
;
A
#
# COMPACT_ATOMS: atom_id res chain seq x y z
N CYS A 1 11.18 6.20 17.78
CA CYS A 1 11.63 5.52 16.57
C CYS A 1 10.48 5.25 15.63
N MET A 2 10.63 5.64 14.39
CA MET A 2 9.64 5.35 13.37
C MET A 2 9.89 3.98 12.77
N THR A 3 8.82 3.24 12.58
CA THR A 3 8.90 1.97 11.87
C THR A 3 8.36 2.15 10.47
N THR A 4 9.10 1.67 9.50
CA THR A 4 8.68 1.73 8.11
C THR A 4 8.06 0.40 7.72
N TYR A 5 6.88 0.46 7.12
CA TYR A 5 6.16 -0.72 6.67
C TYR A 5 6.09 -0.71 5.16
N LEU A 6 6.26 -1.88 4.57
CA LEU A 6 6.03 -2.07 3.14
C LEU A 6 4.63 -2.64 2.96
N VAL A 7 3.82 -1.95 2.21
CA VAL A 7 2.43 -2.34 1.99
C VAL A 7 2.24 -2.63 0.52
N ARG A 8 1.79 -3.83 0.22
CA ARG A 8 1.49 -4.23 -1.15
C ARG A 8 -0.01 -4.39 -1.29
N VAL A 9 -0.57 -3.69 -2.24
CA VAL A 9 -2.01 -3.71 -2.49
C VAL A 9 -2.25 -4.25 -3.88
N GLY A 10 -3.01 -5.32 -3.98
CA GLY A 10 -3.35 -5.92 -5.24
C GLY A 10 -4.85 -6.03 -5.42
N PHE A 11 -5.27 -6.13 -6.65
CA PHE A 11 -6.67 -6.31 -6.98
C PHE A 11 -6.83 -7.41 -8.02
N HIS A 12 -8.01 -7.96 -8.06
CA HIS A 12 -8.35 -8.93 -9.09
C HIS A 12 -8.68 -8.16 -10.38
N ASN A 13 -7.94 -8.44 -11.44
CA ASN A 13 -8.10 -7.75 -12.72
C ASN A 13 -7.99 -6.23 -12.59
N PRO A 14 -6.86 -5.72 -12.08
CA PRO A 14 -6.71 -4.29 -11.91
C PRO A 14 -6.49 -3.60 -13.26
N THR A 15 -6.90 -2.35 -13.33
CA THR A 15 -6.63 -1.50 -14.48
C THR A 15 -5.77 -0.33 -14.04
N GLY A 16 -5.26 0.43 -15.00
CA GLY A 16 -4.50 1.62 -14.66
C GLY A 16 -5.31 2.60 -13.83
N LEU A 17 -6.61 2.71 -14.13
CA LEU A 17 -7.48 3.59 -13.38
C LEU A 17 -7.64 3.12 -11.94
N THR A 18 -7.69 1.80 -11.74
CA THR A 18 -7.79 1.25 -10.38
C THR A 18 -6.63 1.71 -9.52
N PHE A 19 -5.41 1.61 -10.04
CA PHE A 19 -4.24 2.02 -9.29
C PHE A 19 -4.17 3.53 -9.10
N ARG A 20 -4.66 4.29 -10.06
CA ARG A 20 -4.72 5.73 -9.92
C ARG A 20 -5.66 6.13 -8.77
N GLN A 21 -6.81 5.50 -8.70
CA GLN A 21 -7.75 5.76 -7.61
C GLN A 21 -7.16 5.32 -6.28
N LEU A 22 -6.41 4.23 -6.28
CA LEU A 22 -5.74 3.76 -5.07
C LEU A 22 -4.73 4.80 -4.58
N ASP A 23 -3.95 5.37 -5.50
CA ASP A 23 -3.02 6.44 -5.14
C ASP A 23 -3.75 7.61 -4.49
N GLU A 24 -4.90 7.98 -5.05
CA GLU A 24 -5.65 9.11 -4.55
C GLU A 24 -6.17 8.89 -3.13
N VAL A 25 -6.56 7.65 -2.79
CA VAL A 25 -7.07 7.38 -1.45
C VAL A 25 -5.94 7.14 -0.45
N LEU A 26 -4.80 6.66 -0.90
CA LEU A 26 -3.68 6.36 0.00
C LEU A 26 -2.79 7.56 0.27
N GLU A 27 -2.70 8.49 -0.68
CA GLU A 27 -1.84 9.65 -0.52
C GLU A 27 -2.16 10.48 0.73
N PRO A 28 -3.43 10.79 1.01
CA PRO A 28 -3.76 11.54 2.23
C PRO A 28 -3.41 10.78 3.50
N GLN A 29 -3.26 9.47 3.42
CA GLN A 29 -2.90 8.64 4.57
C GLN A 29 -1.40 8.47 4.71
N ARG A 30 -0.64 9.17 3.88
CA ARG A 30 0.83 9.17 3.91
C ARG A 30 1.43 7.84 3.47
N PHE A 31 0.77 7.18 2.54
CA PHE A 31 1.34 6.03 1.87
C PHE A 31 2.07 6.50 0.63
N TRP A 32 3.37 6.22 0.56
CA TRP A 32 4.21 6.69 -0.53
C TRP A 32 4.51 5.54 -1.47
N ARG A 33 4.27 5.75 -2.75
CA ARG A 33 4.59 4.73 -3.73
C ARG A 33 6.11 4.61 -3.84
N THR A 34 6.61 3.37 -3.72
CA THR A 34 8.05 3.14 -3.72
C THR A 34 8.61 2.83 -5.08
N GLN A 35 7.78 2.33 -5.98
CA GLN A 35 8.26 1.91 -7.28
C GLN A 35 7.90 2.91 -8.36
N PRO A 36 8.87 3.35 -9.14
CA PRO A 36 8.56 4.14 -10.32
C PRO A 36 7.86 3.26 -11.35
N CYS A 37 7.07 3.90 -12.20
CA CYS A 37 6.45 3.18 -13.30
C CYS A 37 7.54 2.80 -14.28
N ASP A 38 7.96 1.55 -14.25
CA ASP A 38 9.00 1.11 -15.18
C ASP A 38 8.44 0.30 -16.33
N GLY A 39 7.15 0.41 -16.56
CA GLY A 39 6.53 -0.22 -17.70
C GLY A 39 6.13 -1.66 -17.52
N ASN A 40 6.64 -2.30 -16.50
CA ASN A 40 6.24 -3.67 -16.22
C ASN A 40 4.93 -3.67 -15.47
N PHE A 41 3.94 -4.27 -16.09
CA PHE A 41 2.61 -4.33 -15.50
C PHE A 41 2.62 -5.32 -14.35
N ARG A 42 2.36 -4.83 -13.16
CA ARG A 42 2.30 -5.68 -12.00
C ARG A 42 0.88 -5.75 -11.50
N TYR A 43 0.58 -6.84 -10.83
CA TYR A 43 -0.76 -7.04 -10.31
C TYR A 43 -0.95 -6.32 -8.97
N TYR A 44 0.09 -5.72 -8.46
CA TYR A 44 0.00 -5.01 -7.18
C TYR A 44 0.92 -3.79 -7.21
N MET A 45 0.62 -2.86 -6.29
CA MET A 45 1.44 -1.67 -6.09
C MET A 45 2.05 -1.73 -4.71
N GLU A 46 3.26 -1.26 -4.60
CA GLU A 46 3.98 -1.25 -3.34
C GLU A 46 4.08 0.17 -2.81
N TYR A 47 3.80 0.30 -1.51
CA TYR A 47 3.85 1.59 -0.84
C TYR A 47 4.67 1.47 0.43
N GLU A 48 5.21 2.61 0.88
CA GLU A 48 5.86 2.70 2.17
C GLU A 48 5.01 3.56 3.10
N TYR A 49 4.94 3.13 4.34
CA TYR A 49 4.21 3.84 5.36
C TYR A 49 5.02 3.86 6.64
N GLU A 50 5.16 5.02 7.24
CA GLU A 50 5.94 5.17 8.45
C GLU A 50 5.03 5.53 9.60
N SER A 51 5.25 4.91 10.75
CA SER A 51 4.47 5.20 11.93
C SER A 51 5.26 4.80 13.17
N ASP A 52 5.04 5.53 14.25
CA ASP A 52 5.62 5.20 15.55
C ASP A 52 4.57 4.73 16.53
N ILE A 53 3.30 4.77 16.15
CA ILE A 53 2.20 4.39 17.04
C ILE A 53 1.39 3.21 16.53
N ARG A 54 1.45 2.92 15.24
CA ARG A 54 0.69 1.82 14.68
C ARG A 54 1.56 0.58 14.54
N ASP A 55 0.98 -0.58 14.83
CA ASP A 55 1.69 -1.82 14.60
C ASP A 55 1.30 -2.39 13.24
N LEU A 56 1.81 -3.59 12.93
CA LEU A 56 1.61 -4.21 11.64
C LEU A 56 0.12 -4.42 11.34
N CYS A 57 -0.63 -4.87 12.33
CA CYS A 57 -2.06 -5.10 12.15
C CYS A 57 -2.81 -3.81 11.87
N ASP A 58 -2.45 -2.76 12.58
CA ASP A 58 -3.09 -1.46 12.37
C ASP A 58 -2.85 -0.94 10.97
N VAL A 59 -1.63 -1.08 10.49
CA VAL A 59 -1.30 -0.64 9.13
C VAL A 59 -2.06 -1.47 8.11
N CYS A 60 -2.15 -2.77 8.34
CA CYS A 60 -2.89 -3.65 7.45
C CYS A 60 -4.36 -3.26 7.38
N GLU A 61 -4.98 -3.01 8.52
CA GLU A 61 -6.38 -2.60 8.56
C GLU A 61 -6.59 -1.26 7.88
N LEU A 62 -5.69 -0.33 8.09
CA LEU A 62 -5.80 0.97 7.47
C LEU A 62 -5.72 0.84 5.94
N ALA A 63 -4.73 0.10 5.46
CA ALA A 63 -4.57 -0.09 4.03
C ALA A 63 -5.76 -0.80 3.42
N TYR A 64 -6.25 -1.83 4.09
CA TYR A 64 -7.41 -2.58 3.63
C TYR A 64 -8.64 -1.69 3.54
N SER A 65 -8.86 -0.89 4.58
CA SER A 65 -10.00 0.01 4.64
C SER A 65 -9.97 1.01 3.49
N GLN A 66 -8.82 1.58 3.22
CA GLN A 66 -8.69 2.53 2.12
C GLN A 66 -8.84 1.87 0.77
N ALA A 67 -8.25 0.68 0.61
CA ALA A 67 -8.34 -0.04 -0.66
C ALA A 67 -9.76 -0.48 -0.97
N CYS A 68 -10.54 -0.80 0.05
CA CYS A 68 -11.94 -1.18 -0.15
C CYS A 68 -12.78 -0.06 -0.75
N LYS A 69 -12.34 1.17 -0.57
CA LYS A 69 -13.05 2.31 -1.18
C LYS A 69 -12.87 2.32 -2.68
N VAL A 70 -11.81 1.72 -3.16
CA VAL A 70 -11.53 1.66 -4.59
C VAL A 70 -12.20 0.44 -5.19
N ARG A 71 -12.05 -0.71 -4.55
CA ARG A 71 -12.57 -1.96 -5.06
C ARG A 71 -12.74 -2.95 -3.93
N LYS A 72 -13.71 -3.83 -4.07
CA LYS A 72 -13.96 -4.86 -3.07
C LYS A 72 -12.85 -5.91 -3.08
N CYS A 73 -12.62 -6.50 -1.94
CA CYS A 73 -11.70 -7.64 -1.77
C CYS A 73 -10.30 -7.35 -2.31
N PRO A 74 -9.65 -6.29 -1.82
CA PRO A 74 -8.26 -6.07 -2.19
C PRO A 74 -7.36 -7.08 -1.50
N LEU A 75 -6.24 -7.38 -2.13
CA LEU A 75 -5.22 -8.20 -1.52
C LEU A 75 -4.22 -7.26 -0.84
N ILE A 76 -4.08 -7.41 0.45
CA ILE A 76 -3.19 -6.55 1.22
C ILE A 76 -2.09 -7.40 1.84
N LEU A 77 -0.86 -6.98 1.62
CA LEU A 77 0.29 -7.63 2.21
C LEU A 77 1.13 -6.55 2.86
N VAL A 78 1.35 -6.68 4.16
CA VAL A 78 2.11 -5.70 4.91
C VAL A 78 3.27 -6.40 5.60
N GLN A 79 4.43 -5.81 5.51
CA GLN A 79 5.59 -6.32 6.21
C GLN A 79 6.42 -5.16 6.72
N THR A 80 7.18 -5.42 7.76
CA THR A 80 8.07 -4.42 8.32
C THR A 80 9.29 -4.32 7.43
N LYS A 81 9.65 -3.11 7.07
CA LYS A 81 10.89 -2.91 6.33
C LYS A 81 12.04 -2.95 7.32
N SER A 82 12.88 -3.94 7.16
CA SER A 82 14.03 -4.08 8.04
C SER A 82 15.09 -3.07 7.68
N LEU A 83 15.55 -2.35 8.67
CA LEU A 83 16.66 -1.43 8.49
C LEU A 83 18.00 -2.07 8.79
N SER A 84 18.02 -3.36 8.97
CA SER A 84 19.27 -4.02 9.23
C SER A 84 20.16 -3.88 8.02
N SER A 85 21.19 -3.27 8.22
CA SER A 85 22.22 -3.11 7.23
C SER A 85 23.20 -4.25 7.35
#